data_5d27db06448108df10ecf605d1378b0b
#
_entry.id   5d27db06448108df10ecf605d1378b0b
#
_cell.length_a   1.000
_cell.length_b   1.000
_cell.length_c   1.000
_cell.angle_alpha   90.00
_cell.angle_beta   90.00
_cell.angle_gamma   90.00
#
_symmetry.space_group_name_H-M   'P 1'
#
loop_
_entity.id
_entity.type
_entity.pdbx_description
1 polymer ?
#
loop_
_entity_poly.entity_id
_entity_poly.type
_entity_poly.pdbx_seq_one_letter_code
_entity_poly.pdbx_strand_id
1 'polypeptide(L)'
;MGIDRILFMPDTFQIGRTVMSDLARDGLLEAELCVLDMPITASYEDTIRAAELMEAMGAGCCVVLGGDGTSRAAAKGLDETPILPVSTGTNNVYPTLTEGTVAGMAAAAAAILGPSENCRIRDKRIEISINGRFADIALVDAVITADLWVGAKAIWDTGKLRRVIATRCHPSSIGFSSVAGCVGVVRDTDDFGVDAVLGDTGERVLAPVAAGVLSTVSISHIERMPLD
;
A
#
# COMPACT_ATOMS: atom_id res chain seq x y z
N MET A 1 -3.63 27.31 -6.95
CA MET A 1 -4.46 26.13 -7.23
C MET A 1 -5.58 25.88 -6.21
N GLY A 2 -5.81 26.70 -5.22
CA GLY A 2 -6.90 26.53 -4.25
C GLY A 2 -6.62 25.48 -3.16
N ILE A 3 -5.36 25.15 -2.92
CA ILE A 3 -4.94 24.41 -1.73
C ILE A 3 -4.51 25.43 -0.68
N ASP A 4 -5.27 25.49 0.41
CA ASP A 4 -5.06 26.49 1.46
C ASP A 4 -4.12 25.97 2.55
N ARG A 5 -4.05 24.63 2.73
CA ARG A 5 -3.27 24.02 3.80
C ARG A 5 -2.68 22.68 3.38
N ILE A 6 -1.45 22.43 3.83
CA ILE A 6 -0.76 21.14 3.67
C ILE A 6 -0.40 20.60 5.05
N LEU A 7 -0.90 19.42 5.35
CA LEU A 7 -0.65 18.73 6.61
C LEU A 7 0.55 17.79 6.47
N PHE A 8 1.47 17.83 7.42
CA PHE A 8 2.63 16.96 7.46
C PHE A 8 2.61 16.07 8.69
N MET A 9 2.79 14.79 8.48
CA MET A 9 3.15 13.87 9.56
C MET A 9 4.55 14.26 10.10
N PRO A 10 4.73 14.41 11.42
CA PRO A 10 6.07 14.54 11.97
C PRO A 10 6.86 13.25 11.72
N ASP A 11 8.01 13.37 11.07
CA ASP A 11 8.87 12.23 10.75
C ASP A 11 10.18 12.27 11.58
N THR A 12 10.73 11.07 11.84
CA THR A 12 11.94 10.88 12.66
C THR A 12 13.16 11.61 12.06
N PHE A 13 13.23 11.74 10.76
CA PHE A 13 14.32 12.41 10.04
C PHE A 13 14.06 13.89 9.78
N GLN A 14 12.90 14.42 10.19
CA GLN A 14 12.48 15.81 10.00
C GLN A 14 12.48 16.27 8.54
N ILE A 15 12.28 15.36 7.59
CA ILE A 15 12.27 15.67 6.15
C ILE A 15 11.19 16.70 5.84
N GLY A 16 9.96 16.47 6.31
CA GLY A 16 8.85 17.39 6.11
C GLY A 16 9.15 18.78 6.65
N ARG A 17 9.71 18.89 7.86
CA ARG A 17 10.07 20.17 8.48
C ARG A 17 11.17 20.92 7.72
N THR A 18 12.17 20.19 7.21
CA THR A 18 13.24 20.78 6.40
C THR A 18 12.69 21.35 5.10
N VAL A 19 11.87 20.59 4.38
CA VAL A 19 11.21 21.06 3.15
C VAL A 19 10.34 22.29 3.42
N MET A 20 9.55 22.28 4.51
CA MET A 20 8.73 23.43 4.91
C MET A 20 9.58 24.70 5.13
N SER A 21 10.71 24.58 5.84
CA SER A 21 11.61 25.69 6.09
C SER A 21 12.22 26.27 4.82
N ASP A 22 12.60 25.40 3.88
CA ASP A 22 13.18 25.81 2.61
C ASP A 22 12.14 26.52 1.73
N LEU A 23 10.94 25.97 1.60
CA LEU A 23 9.85 26.57 0.82
C LEU A 23 9.41 27.94 1.40
N ALA A 24 9.35 28.04 2.74
CA ALA A 24 9.01 29.29 3.40
C ALA A 24 10.10 30.37 3.20
N ARG A 25 11.39 29.99 3.28
CA ARG A 25 12.51 30.90 3.03
C ARG A 25 12.51 31.44 1.62
N ASP A 26 12.20 30.60 0.65
CA ASP A 26 12.26 30.94 -0.77
C ASP A 26 10.97 31.65 -1.25
N GLY A 27 9.97 31.80 -0.39
CA GLY A 27 8.69 32.48 -0.69
C GLY A 27 7.87 31.80 -1.80
N LEU A 28 8.07 30.49 -1.98
CA LEU A 28 7.47 29.72 -3.10
C LEU A 28 6.11 29.14 -2.76
N LEU A 29 5.65 29.26 -1.51
CA LEU A 29 4.43 28.59 -1.05
C LEU A 29 3.43 29.60 -0.49
N GLU A 30 2.21 29.57 -1.03
CA GLU A 30 1.08 30.36 -0.55
C GLU A 30 0.22 29.62 0.48
N ALA A 31 0.30 28.25 0.51
CA ALA A 31 -0.46 27.43 1.43
C ALA A 31 0.13 27.42 2.84
N GLU A 32 -0.74 27.35 3.85
CA GLU A 32 -0.35 27.13 5.23
C GLU A 32 0.26 25.72 5.40
N LEU A 33 1.43 25.65 6.04
CA LEU A 33 2.12 24.40 6.33
C LEU A 33 1.93 24.03 7.81
N CYS A 34 1.27 22.92 8.06
CA CYS A 34 0.93 22.44 9.39
C CYS A 34 1.58 21.08 9.68
N VAL A 35 2.40 20.99 10.71
CA VAL A 35 2.85 19.72 11.26
C VAL A 35 1.78 19.21 12.22
N LEU A 36 1.38 17.95 12.08
CA LEU A 36 0.42 17.33 12.99
C LEU A 36 0.96 17.27 14.41
N ASP A 37 0.12 17.61 15.38
CA ASP A 37 0.43 17.48 16.81
C ASP A 37 0.17 16.05 17.26
N MET A 38 1.21 15.23 17.24
CA MET A 38 1.16 13.83 17.65
C MET A 38 2.52 13.36 18.17
N PRO A 39 2.54 12.38 19.10
CA PRO A 39 3.78 11.75 19.53
C PRO A 39 4.42 10.95 18.39
N ILE A 40 5.74 10.90 18.37
CA ILE A 40 6.53 10.07 17.45
C ILE A 40 7.02 8.85 18.22
N THR A 41 6.60 7.66 17.79
CA THR A 41 7.01 6.37 18.39
C THR A 41 8.06 5.64 17.55
N ALA A 42 8.33 6.14 16.34
CA ALA A 42 9.20 5.53 15.33
C ALA A 42 8.70 4.12 14.91
N SER A 43 7.40 3.94 14.88
CA SER A 43 6.72 2.70 14.46
C SER A 43 5.71 2.99 13.34
N TYR A 44 5.15 1.93 12.75
CA TYR A 44 4.14 2.08 11.71
C TYR A 44 2.82 2.67 12.24
N GLU A 45 2.56 2.59 13.55
CA GLU A 45 1.43 3.21 14.22
C GLU A 45 1.42 4.74 14.04
N ASP A 46 2.60 5.36 13.91
CA ASP A 46 2.68 6.81 13.66
C ASP A 46 2.01 7.16 12.31
N THR A 47 2.18 6.32 11.29
CA THR A 47 1.52 6.49 9.98
C THR A 47 0.01 6.34 10.09
N ILE A 48 -0.48 5.35 10.84
CA ILE A 48 -1.91 5.14 11.08
C ILE A 48 -2.48 6.38 11.78
N ARG A 49 -1.83 6.80 12.86
CA ARG A 49 -2.28 7.96 13.65
C ARG A 49 -2.29 9.25 12.84
N ALA A 50 -1.26 9.48 12.03
CA ALA A 50 -1.21 10.65 11.13
C ALA A 50 -2.37 10.62 10.13
N ALA A 51 -2.66 9.47 9.54
CA ALA A 51 -3.75 9.28 8.60
C ALA A 51 -5.11 9.54 9.25
N GLU A 52 -5.38 9.01 10.46
CA GLU A 52 -6.58 9.29 11.26
C GLU A 52 -6.76 10.80 11.52
N LEU A 53 -5.68 11.49 11.87
CA LEU A 53 -5.73 12.94 12.11
C LEU A 53 -6.00 13.72 10.81
N MET A 54 -5.38 13.34 9.69
CA MET A 54 -5.63 13.94 8.38
C MET A 54 -7.07 13.74 7.95
N GLU A 55 -7.62 12.53 8.12
CA GLU A 55 -9.03 12.23 7.86
C GLU A 55 -9.95 13.12 8.71
N ALA A 56 -9.71 13.16 10.02
CA ALA A 56 -10.51 13.98 10.96
C ALA A 56 -10.42 15.49 10.67
N MET A 57 -9.33 15.96 10.09
CA MET A 57 -9.14 17.35 9.68
C MET A 57 -9.68 17.65 8.29
N GLY A 58 -10.29 16.69 7.61
CA GLY A 58 -10.93 16.84 6.30
C GLY A 58 -9.92 16.98 5.16
N ALA A 59 -8.80 16.26 5.20
CA ALA A 59 -7.84 16.25 4.11
C ALA A 59 -8.51 15.76 2.80
N GLY A 60 -8.34 16.48 1.71
CA GLY A 60 -8.93 16.13 0.42
C GLY A 60 -8.14 15.07 -0.35
N CYS A 61 -6.88 14.84 0.01
CA CYS A 61 -6.01 13.79 -0.51
C CYS A 61 -4.84 13.55 0.43
N CYS A 62 -4.47 12.30 0.64
CA CYS A 62 -3.30 11.90 1.42
C CYS A 62 -2.21 11.37 0.49
N VAL A 63 -1.08 12.07 0.40
CA VAL A 63 0.10 11.60 -0.34
C VAL A 63 0.95 10.73 0.57
N VAL A 64 1.16 9.48 0.17
CA VAL A 64 1.94 8.50 0.93
C VAL A 64 3.26 8.22 0.22
N LEU A 65 4.35 8.70 0.80
CA LEU A 65 5.71 8.45 0.31
C LEU A 65 6.27 7.20 0.99
N GLY A 66 6.33 6.08 0.27
CA GLY A 66 6.79 4.83 0.88
C GLY A 66 6.60 3.61 0.00
N GLY A 67 6.50 2.44 0.64
CA GLY A 67 6.24 1.16 0.02
C GLY A 67 4.83 0.63 0.34
N ASP A 68 4.61 -0.66 0.02
CA ASP A 68 3.35 -1.37 0.28
C ASP A 68 2.94 -1.29 1.76
N GLY A 69 3.90 -1.46 2.67
CA GLY A 69 3.67 -1.41 4.12
C GLY A 69 3.22 -0.02 4.61
N THR A 70 3.82 1.06 4.09
CA THR A 70 3.45 2.43 4.44
C THR A 70 2.06 2.77 3.89
N SER A 71 1.78 2.39 2.65
CA SER A 71 0.46 2.57 2.04
C SER A 71 -0.63 1.83 2.81
N ARG A 72 -0.35 0.59 3.24
CA ARG A 72 -1.24 -0.20 4.08
C ARG A 72 -1.50 0.47 5.44
N ALA A 73 -0.45 0.98 6.09
CA ALA A 73 -0.60 1.68 7.36
C ALA A 73 -1.48 2.93 7.21
N ALA A 74 -1.26 3.74 6.16
CA ALA A 74 -2.11 4.89 5.86
C ALA A 74 -3.57 4.49 5.60
N ALA A 75 -3.80 3.43 4.82
CA ALA A 75 -5.13 2.91 4.51
C ALA A 75 -5.90 2.39 5.74
N LYS A 76 -5.23 2.09 6.84
CA LYS A 76 -5.88 1.70 8.11
C LYS A 76 -6.46 2.91 8.86
N GLY A 77 -5.89 4.09 8.66
CA GLY A 77 -6.33 5.32 9.33
C GLY A 77 -7.21 6.22 8.46
N LEU A 78 -7.43 5.87 7.19
CA LEU A 78 -8.26 6.62 6.24
C LEU A 78 -9.51 5.83 5.88
N ASP A 79 -10.63 6.52 5.70
CA ASP A 79 -11.89 5.95 5.27
C ASP A 79 -12.31 6.52 3.91
N GLU A 80 -12.58 7.80 3.81
CA GLU A 80 -13.03 8.47 2.59
C GLU A 80 -11.94 9.30 1.90
N THR A 81 -10.89 9.70 2.61
CA THR A 81 -9.78 10.46 2.04
C THR A 81 -8.99 9.59 1.05
N PRO A 82 -8.89 9.99 -0.22
CA PRO A 82 -8.14 9.23 -1.21
C PRO A 82 -6.64 9.23 -0.92
N ILE A 83 -6.01 8.10 -1.20
CA ILE A 83 -4.57 7.93 -1.10
C ILE A 83 -3.94 8.13 -2.48
N LEU A 84 -2.88 8.93 -2.56
CA LEU A 84 -1.94 8.94 -3.67
C LEU A 84 -0.65 8.25 -3.23
N PRO A 85 -0.48 6.95 -3.53
CA PRO A 85 0.69 6.21 -3.10
C PRO A 85 1.85 6.43 -4.07
N VAL A 86 2.95 7.00 -3.57
CA VAL A 86 4.17 7.28 -4.32
C VAL A 86 5.29 6.38 -3.82
N SER A 87 5.80 5.53 -4.69
CA SER A 87 6.87 4.60 -4.36
C SER A 87 8.20 5.32 -4.14
N THR A 88 8.85 5.04 -3.02
CA THR A 88 10.22 5.46 -2.72
C THR A 88 11.23 4.31 -2.81
N GLY A 89 10.79 3.15 -3.27
CA GLY A 89 11.61 1.95 -3.44
C GLY A 89 11.39 1.27 -4.79
N THR A 90 12.06 0.15 -5.00
CA THR A 90 12.07 -0.56 -6.30
C THR A 90 11.23 -1.82 -6.34
N ASN A 91 10.74 -2.30 -5.18
CA ASN A 91 10.10 -3.62 -5.05
C ASN A 91 8.66 -3.51 -4.56
N ASN A 92 7.99 -2.42 -4.89
CA ASN A 92 6.62 -2.19 -4.47
C ASN A 92 5.63 -2.62 -5.55
N VAL A 93 4.46 -3.10 -5.15
CA VAL A 93 3.37 -3.52 -6.02
C VAL A 93 2.22 -2.51 -5.99
N TYR A 94 1.94 -1.93 -4.82
CA TYR A 94 0.84 -0.99 -4.63
C TYR A 94 1.22 0.44 -5.06
N PRO A 95 2.26 1.09 -4.47
CA PRO A 95 2.64 2.43 -4.89
C PRO A 95 3.46 2.39 -6.18
N THR A 96 3.28 3.40 -7.03
CA THR A 96 4.03 3.55 -8.29
C THR A 96 5.11 4.62 -8.17
N LEU A 97 6.20 4.44 -8.93
CA LEU A 97 7.20 5.49 -9.10
C LEU A 97 6.57 6.63 -9.90
N THR A 98 6.41 7.78 -9.25
CA THR A 98 5.79 8.97 -9.85
C THR A 98 6.71 10.16 -9.60
N GLU A 99 6.93 10.98 -10.61
CA GLU A 99 7.69 12.22 -10.46
C GLU A 99 6.94 13.19 -9.53
N GLY A 100 7.68 13.91 -8.68
CA GLY A 100 7.13 14.70 -7.58
C GLY A 100 6.17 15.81 -8.01
N THR A 101 6.46 16.49 -9.12
CA THR A 101 5.59 17.55 -9.66
C THR A 101 4.25 16.96 -10.13
N VAL A 102 4.31 15.82 -10.84
CA VAL A 102 3.10 15.12 -11.32
C VAL A 102 2.28 14.61 -10.12
N ALA A 103 2.94 14.04 -9.10
CA ALA A 103 2.28 13.61 -7.88
C ALA A 103 1.59 14.77 -7.15
N GLY A 104 2.27 15.90 -7.00
CA GLY A 104 1.71 17.10 -6.39
C GLY A 104 0.49 17.66 -7.15
N MET A 105 0.57 17.69 -8.48
CA MET A 105 -0.56 18.11 -9.33
C MET A 105 -1.75 17.16 -9.20
N ALA A 106 -1.52 15.85 -9.19
CA ALA A 106 -2.57 14.83 -9.02
C ALA A 106 -3.23 14.93 -7.65
N ALA A 107 -2.45 15.09 -6.59
CA ALA A 107 -2.96 15.27 -5.22
C ALA A 107 -3.81 16.54 -5.10
N ALA A 108 -3.34 17.66 -5.65
CA ALA A 108 -4.08 18.91 -5.65
C ALA A 108 -5.40 18.78 -6.44
N ALA A 109 -5.37 18.14 -7.61
CA ALA A 109 -6.57 17.90 -8.40
C ALA A 109 -7.57 17.01 -7.65
N ALA A 110 -7.12 15.92 -7.02
CA ALA A 110 -7.96 15.04 -6.23
C ALA A 110 -8.61 15.76 -5.04
N ALA A 111 -7.85 16.64 -4.37
CA ALA A 111 -8.35 17.41 -3.23
C ALA A 111 -9.38 18.48 -3.64
N ILE A 112 -9.19 19.15 -4.78
CA ILE A 112 -10.04 20.24 -5.24
C ILE A 112 -11.32 19.73 -5.92
N LEU A 113 -11.19 18.71 -6.78
CA LEU A 113 -12.32 18.18 -7.56
C LEU A 113 -13.26 17.30 -6.73
N GLY A 114 -12.84 16.95 -5.53
CA GLY A 114 -13.64 16.11 -4.64
C GLY A 114 -13.87 14.70 -5.21
N PRO A 115 -14.98 14.03 -4.88
CA PRO A 115 -15.25 12.65 -5.25
C PRO A 115 -15.68 12.47 -6.72
N SER A 116 -14.96 13.10 -7.65
CA SER A 116 -15.18 12.90 -9.09
C SER A 116 -14.64 11.53 -9.51
N GLU A 117 -15.47 10.73 -10.19
CA GLU A 117 -15.11 9.40 -10.71
C GLU A 117 -13.93 9.41 -11.69
N ASN A 118 -13.62 10.57 -12.29
CA ASN A 118 -12.56 10.69 -13.27
C ASN A 118 -11.14 10.80 -12.69
N CYS A 119 -10.99 11.03 -11.38
CA CYS A 119 -9.69 11.18 -10.73
C CYS A 119 -9.48 10.25 -9.52
N ARG A 120 -10.45 9.42 -9.21
CA ARG A 120 -10.37 8.47 -8.09
C ARG A 120 -10.88 7.09 -8.53
N ILE A 121 -10.26 6.06 -8.03
CA ILE A 121 -10.74 4.68 -8.16
C ILE A 121 -10.99 4.13 -6.75
N ARG A 122 -12.02 3.31 -6.59
CA ARG A 122 -12.15 2.45 -5.42
C ARG A 122 -11.28 1.23 -5.66
N ASP A 123 -10.37 1.00 -4.74
CA ASP A 123 -9.44 -0.12 -4.84
C ASP A 123 -9.83 -1.25 -3.88
N LYS A 124 -9.36 -2.44 -4.19
CA LYS A 124 -9.61 -3.65 -3.40
C LYS A 124 -8.67 -3.71 -2.21
N ARG A 125 -9.17 -4.25 -1.10
CA ARG A 125 -8.35 -4.66 0.04
C ARG A 125 -8.76 -6.06 0.51
N ILE A 126 -7.85 -6.75 1.15
CA ILE A 126 -8.13 -7.99 1.87
C ILE A 126 -8.42 -7.60 3.32
N GLU A 127 -9.54 -8.03 3.86
CA GLU A 127 -9.85 -7.93 5.27
C GLU A 127 -9.52 -9.26 5.96
N ILE A 128 -8.73 -9.19 7.00
CA ILE A 128 -8.28 -10.37 7.75
C ILE A 128 -9.01 -10.40 9.08
N SER A 129 -9.74 -11.48 9.32
CA SER A 129 -10.42 -11.72 10.59
C SER A 129 -9.91 -13.00 11.24
N ILE A 130 -9.71 -12.96 12.54
CA ILE A 130 -9.33 -14.12 13.35
C ILE A 130 -10.45 -14.40 14.34
N ASN A 131 -11.03 -15.61 14.28
CA ASN A 131 -12.17 -16.01 15.11
C ASN A 131 -13.35 -15.00 15.06
N GLY A 132 -13.64 -14.50 13.84
CA GLY A 132 -14.74 -13.57 13.61
C GLY A 132 -14.47 -12.13 14.10
N ARG A 133 -13.24 -11.80 14.49
CA ARG A 133 -12.85 -10.46 14.89
C ARG A 133 -11.87 -9.89 13.83
N PHE A 134 -12.13 -8.68 13.40
CA PHE A 134 -11.20 -7.96 12.54
C PHE A 134 -9.80 -7.92 13.18
N ALA A 135 -8.78 -8.26 12.41
CA ALA A 135 -7.39 -8.31 12.83
C ALA A 135 -6.51 -7.35 12.04
N ASP A 136 -6.64 -7.33 10.72
CA ASP A 136 -5.77 -6.52 9.85
C ASP A 136 -6.35 -6.38 8.43
N ILE A 137 -5.66 -5.59 7.60
CA ILE A 137 -5.89 -5.48 6.15
C ILE A 137 -4.63 -5.76 5.35
N ALA A 138 -4.79 -6.14 4.09
CA ALA A 138 -3.70 -6.12 3.10
C ALA A 138 -4.18 -5.44 1.81
N LEU A 139 -3.28 -4.71 1.14
CA LEU A 139 -3.59 -4.00 -0.11
C LEU A 139 -3.17 -4.79 -1.35
N VAL A 140 -2.19 -5.66 -1.23
CA VAL A 140 -1.64 -6.46 -2.33
C VAL A 140 -1.94 -7.93 -2.10
N ASP A 141 -1.31 -8.52 -1.08
CA ASP A 141 -1.49 -9.94 -0.77
C ASP A 141 -1.47 -10.22 0.73
N ALA A 142 -2.10 -11.34 1.10
CA ALA A 142 -2.01 -11.97 2.40
C ALA A 142 -1.55 -13.41 2.22
N VAL A 143 -0.57 -13.83 3.01
CA VAL A 143 0.07 -15.14 2.87
C VAL A 143 -0.14 -15.95 4.15
N ILE A 144 -0.56 -17.20 3.98
CA ILE A 144 -0.61 -18.19 5.05
C ILE A 144 0.62 -19.08 4.95
N THR A 145 1.39 -19.11 6.02
CA THR A 145 2.60 -19.93 6.13
C THR A 145 2.52 -20.87 7.34
N ALA A 146 3.25 -22.00 7.26
CA ALA A 146 3.43 -22.89 8.39
C ALA A 146 4.51 -22.38 9.39
N ASP A 147 5.19 -21.27 9.11
CA ASP A 147 6.13 -20.66 10.04
C ASP A 147 5.37 -20.01 11.21
N LEU A 148 5.80 -20.32 12.43
CA LEU A 148 5.21 -19.76 13.65
C LEU A 148 5.65 -18.31 13.93
N TRP A 149 6.79 -17.92 13.38
CA TRP A 149 7.38 -16.59 13.58
C TRP A 149 7.92 -16.04 12.25
N VAL A 150 7.23 -15.09 11.66
CA VAL A 150 7.68 -14.41 10.45
C VAL A 150 8.43 -13.12 10.78
N GLY A 151 7.94 -12.35 11.74
CA GLY A 151 8.51 -11.06 12.13
C GLY A 151 8.67 -10.10 10.94
N ALA A 152 9.69 -9.27 10.95
CA ALA A 152 10.07 -8.39 9.84
C ALA A 152 10.98 -9.08 8.81
N LYS A 153 11.20 -10.38 8.91
CA LYS A 153 12.08 -11.14 8.00
C LYS A 153 11.32 -11.57 6.77
N ALA A 154 11.96 -11.48 5.61
CA ALA A 154 11.45 -12.09 4.39
C ALA A 154 11.30 -13.61 4.56
N ILE A 155 10.22 -14.18 4.02
CA ILE A 155 10.03 -15.62 3.98
C ILE A 155 10.89 -16.16 2.83
N TRP A 156 11.95 -16.92 3.17
CA TRP A 156 12.86 -17.49 2.19
C TRP A 156 12.51 -18.93 1.81
N ASP A 157 11.84 -19.65 2.71
CA ASP A 157 11.46 -21.05 2.51
C ASP A 157 10.02 -21.13 1.95
N THR A 158 9.93 -21.18 0.64
CA THR A 158 8.64 -21.29 -0.06
C THR A 158 7.94 -22.61 0.18
N GLY A 159 8.61 -23.66 0.64
CA GLY A 159 7.99 -24.93 1.02
C GLY A 159 7.06 -24.84 2.23
N LYS A 160 7.16 -23.78 3.01
CA LYS A 160 6.27 -23.54 4.15
C LYS A 160 5.03 -22.71 3.79
N LEU A 161 4.98 -22.14 2.60
CA LEU A 161 3.80 -21.43 2.12
C LEU A 161 2.64 -22.39 1.93
N ARG A 162 1.44 -21.95 2.32
CA ARG A 162 0.22 -22.74 2.20
C ARG A 162 -0.81 -22.07 1.30
N ARG A 163 -0.88 -20.74 1.33
CA ARG A 163 -1.91 -20.01 0.58
C ARG A 163 -1.45 -18.58 0.31
N VAL A 164 -1.77 -18.08 -0.86
CA VAL A 164 -1.57 -16.68 -1.26
C VAL A 164 -2.91 -16.14 -1.71
N ILE A 165 -3.41 -15.14 -1.01
CA ILE A 165 -4.62 -14.41 -1.37
C ILE A 165 -4.16 -13.05 -1.87
N ALA A 166 -4.58 -12.65 -3.07
CA ALA A 166 -4.12 -11.40 -3.67
C ALA A 166 -5.28 -10.58 -4.26
N THR A 167 -5.24 -9.26 -4.03
CA THR A 167 -6.14 -8.30 -4.67
C THR A 167 -5.75 -8.05 -6.11
N ARG A 168 -4.45 -8.11 -6.38
CA ARG A 168 -3.83 -7.94 -7.70
C ARG A 168 -2.61 -8.83 -7.82
N CYS A 169 -2.35 -9.35 -9.00
CA CYS A 169 -1.19 -10.18 -9.25
C CYS A 169 -0.74 -10.09 -10.71
N HIS A 170 0.57 -10.11 -10.90
CA HIS A 170 1.20 -10.09 -12.21
C HIS A 170 2.52 -10.86 -12.14
N PRO A 171 2.94 -11.59 -13.18
CA PRO A 171 4.20 -12.35 -13.16
C PRO A 171 5.45 -11.46 -13.03
N SER A 172 5.36 -10.17 -13.35
CA SER A 172 6.45 -9.20 -13.15
C SER A 172 6.47 -8.54 -11.78
N SER A 173 5.48 -8.80 -10.91
CA SER A 173 5.52 -8.33 -9.53
C SER A 173 6.63 -9.05 -8.77
N ILE A 174 7.21 -8.38 -7.77
CA ILE A 174 8.15 -9.00 -6.84
C ILE A 174 7.39 -9.26 -5.53
N GLY A 175 7.44 -10.51 -5.04
CA GLY A 175 6.69 -10.91 -3.85
C GLY A 175 5.74 -12.08 -4.14
N PHE A 176 4.93 -12.43 -3.15
CA PHE A 176 4.09 -13.64 -3.27
C PHE A 176 2.91 -13.48 -4.22
N SER A 177 2.43 -12.26 -4.46
CA SER A 177 1.44 -12.00 -5.50
C SER A 177 1.91 -12.45 -6.90
N SER A 178 3.23 -12.46 -7.16
CA SER A 178 3.78 -12.96 -8.42
C SER A 178 3.51 -14.46 -8.65
N VAL A 179 3.40 -15.24 -7.58
CA VAL A 179 3.11 -16.68 -7.65
C VAL A 179 1.75 -16.91 -8.32
N ALA A 180 0.70 -16.24 -7.82
CA ALA A 180 -0.61 -16.26 -8.45
C ALA A 180 -0.58 -15.63 -9.86
N GLY A 181 0.22 -14.55 -10.01
CA GLY A 181 0.40 -13.86 -11.28
C GLY A 181 0.99 -14.71 -12.41
N CYS A 182 1.79 -15.73 -12.08
CA CYS A 182 2.32 -16.67 -13.08
C CYS A 182 1.23 -17.55 -13.72
N VAL A 183 0.09 -17.74 -13.05
CA VAL A 183 -1.04 -18.51 -13.57
C VAL A 183 -2.10 -17.61 -14.21
N GLY A 184 -2.30 -16.42 -13.67
CA GLY A 184 -3.27 -15.48 -14.22
C GLY A 184 -3.06 -14.06 -13.67
N VAL A 185 -3.29 -13.06 -14.51
CA VAL A 185 -3.17 -11.66 -14.13
C VAL A 185 -4.48 -11.17 -13.53
N VAL A 186 -4.39 -10.48 -12.38
CA VAL A 186 -5.50 -9.73 -11.77
C VAL A 186 -5.07 -8.27 -11.64
N ARG A 187 -5.84 -7.40 -12.26
CA ARG A 187 -5.59 -5.95 -12.27
C ARG A 187 -6.27 -5.26 -11.09
N ASP A 188 -5.86 -4.06 -10.80
CA ASP A 188 -6.52 -3.16 -9.84
C ASP A 188 -7.99 -2.86 -10.21
N THR A 189 -8.28 -2.81 -11.51
CA THR A 189 -9.63 -2.53 -12.05
C THR A 189 -10.56 -3.74 -12.14
N ASP A 190 -10.05 -4.97 -11.90
CA ASP A 190 -10.89 -6.17 -11.89
C ASP A 190 -11.74 -6.21 -10.61
N ASP A 191 -12.96 -6.73 -10.69
CA ASP A 191 -13.93 -6.84 -9.59
C ASP A 191 -13.78 -8.13 -8.76
N PHE A 192 -12.62 -8.74 -8.80
CA PHE A 192 -12.29 -9.94 -8.04
C PHE A 192 -10.84 -9.93 -7.58
N GLY A 193 -10.55 -10.70 -6.55
CA GLY A 193 -9.21 -11.10 -6.14
C GLY A 193 -8.93 -12.55 -6.55
N VAL A 194 -7.82 -13.09 -6.09
CA VAL A 194 -7.44 -14.49 -6.34
C VAL A 194 -6.97 -15.13 -5.05
N ASP A 195 -7.28 -16.41 -4.92
CA ASP A 195 -6.85 -17.29 -3.86
C ASP A 195 -6.12 -18.51 -4.45
N ALA A 196 -4.83 -18.61 -4.17
CA ALA A 196 -3.96 -19.68 -4.62
C ALA A 196 -3.56 -20.57 -3.44
N VAL A 197 -3.97 -21.83 -3.46
CA VAL A 197 -3.55 -22.86 -2.50
C VAL A 197 -2.27 -23.51 -2.99
N LEU A 198 -1.26 -23.50 -2.16
CA LEU A 198 0.06 -24.04 -2.46
C LEU A 198 0.24 -25.41 -1.82
N GLY A 199 1.00 -26.28 -2.48
CA GLY A 199 1.23 -27.63 -2.00
C GLY A 199 2.35 -28.36 -2.75
N ASP A 200 2.46 -29.66 -2.52
CA ASP A 200 3.50 -30.50 -3.14
C ASP A 200 3.12 -30.98 -4.55
N THR A 201 1.86 -30.81 -4.93
CA THR A 201 1.29 -31.24 -6.21
C THR A 201 0.61 -30.07 -6.89
N GLY A 202 0.48 -30.12 -8.22
CA GLY A 202 -0.19 -29.10 -9.01
C GLY A 202 0.71 -28.46 -10.06
N GLU A 203 0.29 -27.30 -10.55
CA GLU A 203 1.04 -26.54 -11.54
C GLU A 203 2.28 -25.91 -10.89
N ARG A 204 3.45 -26.16 -11.49
CA ARG A 204 4.72 -25.60 -11.02
C ARG A 204 5.02 -24.29 -11.74
N VAL A 205 5.17 -23.24 -10.98
CA VAL A 205 5.53 -21.91 -11.50
C VAL A 205 6.88 -21.46 -10.94
N LEU A 206 7.63 -20.72 -11.74
CA LEU A 206 8.85 -20.04 -11.31
C LEU A 206 8.52 -18.55 -11.07
N ALA A 207 8.54 -18.14 -9.82
CA ALA A 207 8.09 -16.80 -9.41
C ALA A 207 9.20 -15.99 -8.70
N PRO A 208 9.29 -14.68 -8.93
CA PRO A 208 10.20 -13.78 -8.22
C PRO A 208 9.64 -13.43 -6.82
N VAL A 209 9.85 -14.32 -5.86
CA VAL A 209 9.28 -14.22 -4.51
C VAL A 209 9.93 -13.14 -3.64
N ALA A 210 11.13 -12.71 -3.99
CA ALA A 210 11.83 -11.56 -3.40
C ALA A 210 12.84 -11.00 -4.40
N ALA A 211 13.33 -9.78 -4.13
CA ALA A 211 14.37 -9.18 -4.97
C ALA A 211 15.61 -10.09 -5.10
N GLY A 212 15.94 -10.46 -6.32
CA GLY A 212 17.05 -11.38 -6.62
C GLY A 212 16.78 -12.85 -6.31
N VAL A 213 15.56 -13.23 -5.92
CA VAL A 213 15.21 -14.60 -5.54
C VAL A 213 14.08 -15.13 -6.41
N LEU A 214 14.40 -16.13 -7.21
CA LEU A 214 13.43 -16.94 -7.94
C LEU A 214 13.18 -18.24 -7.21
N SER A 215 11.94 -18.61 -7.02
CA SER A 215 11.55 -19.87 -6.39
C SER A 215 10.54 -20.61 -7.23
N THR A 216 10.69 -21.93 -7.28
CA THR A 216 9.67 -22.79 -7.86
C THR A 216 8.64 -23.11 -6.78
N VAL A 217 7.38 -22.80 -7.08
CA VAL A 217 6.24 -23.04 -6.19
C VAL A 217 5.21 -23.88 -6.93
N SER A 218 4.57 -24.84 -6.24
CA SER A 218 3.50 -25.65 -6.82
C SER A 218 2.15 -25.11 -6.34
N ILE A 219 1.26 -24.82 -7.29
CA ILE A 219 -0.11 -24.34 -7.06
C ILE A 219 -1.04 -25.53 -7.25
N SER A 220 -1.64 -26.01 -6.16
CA SER A 220 -2.57 -27.13 -6.19
C SER A 220 -3.98 -26.73 -6.60
N HIS A 221 -4.37 -25.50 -6.30
CA HIS A 221 -5.67 -24.93 -6.66
C HIS A 221 -5.57 -23.40 -6.74
N ILE A 222 -6.32 -22.81 -7.66
CA ILE A 222 -6.47 -21.36 -7.77
C ILE A 222 -7.92 -21.04 -8.12
N GLU A 223 -8.48 -20.05 -7.44
CA GLU A 223 -9.85 -19.60 -7.70
C GLU A 223 -9.95 -18.07 -7.63
N ARG A 224 -10.98 -17.55 -8.28
CA ARG A 224 -11.34 -16.13 -8.17
C ARG A 224 -12.17 -15.92 -6.92
N MET A 225 -11.82 -14.89 -6.17
CA MET A 225 -12.59 -14.41 -5.03
C MET A 225 -13.40 -13.18 -5.45
N PRO A 226 -14.74 -13.24 -5.46
CA PRO A 226 -15.55 -12.05 -5.71
C PRO A 226 -15.33 -11.01 -4.59
N LEU A 227 -15.69 -9.77 -4.87
CA LEU A 227 -15.80 -8.73 -3.84
C LEU A 227 -17.07 -8.95 -3.02
N ASP A 228 -16.99 -8.77 -1.71
CA ASP A 228 -18.13 -8.79 -0.78
C ASP A 228 -18.88 -7.46 -0.77
#